data_7e293fca3eb2faf8d94f14710fbdf5dc
#
_entry.id   7e293fca3eb2faf8d94f14710fbdf5dc
#
_cell.length_a   1.000
_cell.length_b   1.000
_cell.length_c   1.000
_cell.angle_alpha   90.00
_cell.angle_beta   90.00
_cell.angle_gamma   90.00
#
_symmetry.space_group_name_H-M   'P 1'
#
loop_
_entity.id
_entity.type
_entity.pdbx_description
1 polymer ?
#
loop_
_entity_poly.entity_id
_entity_poly.type
_entity_poly.pdbx_seq_one_letter_code
_entity_poly.pdbx_strand_id
1 'polypeptide(L)'
;CEVPFSHEHRIPLPVIVNDNRGGWHVFSSSRVTGGESYDAGDGVVYRIASEGDNSGKVVQVAADGKEFRPVDLSITKDVAALIVAALIVLSVMLSLVRYYKRNGMKAPRKGMGAVEALIGFIYDGVLKNTLGEKAPKFAGFLLTAFFFIFTMNLLGLAVIFPGGANLTGNIAVTLVLAVCTFVVTNIKGNKHYWKDIFWPDVPLALKFPLPIM
;
A
#
# COMPACT_ATOMS: atom_id res chain seq x y z
N CYS A 1 16.83 -4.12 -4.25
CA CYS A 1 16.75 -3.56 -2.88
C CYS A 1 18.09 -3.72 -2.20
N GLU A 2 18.64 -2.66 -1.66
CA GLU A 2 19.89 -2.71 -0.90
C GLU A 2 19.61 -3.23 0.52
N VAL A 3 20.44 -4.15 0.99
CA VAL A 3 20.41 -4.61 2.37
C VAL A 3 21.22 -3.60 3.19
N PRO A 4 20.70 -3.07 4.34
CA PRO A 4 21.47 -2.17 5.17
C PRO A 4 22.75 -2.87 5.63
N PHE A 5 23.84 -2.10 5.66
CA PHE A 5 25.20 -2.54 6.01
C PHE A 5 25.95 -3.41 4.99
N SER A 6 25.39 -3.67 3.79
CA SER A 6 26.11 -4.38 2.74
C SER A 6 25.78 -3.76 1.37
N HIS A 7 26.72 -3.03 0.79
CA HIS A 7 26.57 -2.46 -0.56
C HIS A 7 26.59 -3.51 -1.68
N GLU A 8 26.95 -4.76 -1.37
CA GLU A 8 27.11 -5.83 -2.36
C GLU A 8 25.89 -6.77 -2.45
N HIS A 9 25.01 -6.82 -1.43
CA HIS A 9 23.87 -7.76 -1.44
C HIS A 9 22.56 -7.04 -1.75
N ARG A 10 22.14 -7.17 -3.01
CA ARG A 10 20.81 -6.73 -3.46
C ARG A 10 19.88 -7.93 -3.49
N ILE A 11 18.74 -7.85 -2.82
CA ILE A 11 17.71 -8.88 -2.93
C ILE A 11 17.06 -8.75 -4.30
N PRO A 12 17.16 -9.76 -5.18
CA PRO A 12 16.53 -9.72 -6.47
C PRO A 12 15.02 -9.84 -6.33
N LEU A 13 14.29 -8.96 -7.02
CA LEU A 13 12.84 -8.99 -7.09
C LEU A 13 12.42 -9.48 -8.49
N PRO A 14 11.27 -10.17 -8.61
CA PRO A 14 10.78 -10.61 -9.90
C PRO A 14 10.33 -9.40 -10.74
N VAL A 15 10.81 -9.35 -11.96
CA VAL A 15 10.40 -8.43 -13.01
C VAL A 15 9.39 -9.16 -13.88
N ILE A 16 8.20 -8.58 -14.04
CA ILE A 16 7.09 -9.15 -14.81
C ILE A 16 6.69 -8.10 -15.83
N VAL A 17 7.01 -8.35 -17.09
CA VAL A 17 6.76 -7.41 -18.19
C VAL A 17 6.01 -8.10 -19.32
N ASN A 18 5.14 -7.35 -19.98
CA ASN A 18 4.46 -7.78 -21.20
C ASN A 18 5.11 -7.07 -22.39
N ASP A 19 5.55 -7.83 -23.39
CA ASP A 19 6.11 -7.26 -24.60
C ASP A 19 5.02 -6.68 -25.53
N ASN A 20 5.45 -5.89 -26.53
CA ASN A 20 4.52 -5.31 -27.49
C ASN A 20 3.85 -6.34 -28.43
N ARG A 21 4.28 -7.61 -28.39
CA ARG A 21 3.73 -8.73 -29.15
C ARG A 21 2.75 -9.58 -28.35
N GLY A 22 2.53 -9.22 -27.05
CA GLY A 22 1.60 -9.90 -26.13
C GLY A 22 2.22 -11.07 -25.36
N GLY A 23 3.54 -11.24 -25.41
CA GLY A 23 4.29 -12.21 -24.62
C GLY A 23 4.55 -11.72 -23.19
N TRP A 24 4.36 -12.58 -22.18
CA TRP A 24 4.72 -12.28 -20.80
C TRP A 24 6.10 -12.86 -20.50
N HIS A 25 6.98 -12.00 -19.99
CA HIS A 25 8.34 -12.39 -19.60
C HIS A 25 8.52 -12.16 -18.10
N VAL A 26 9.03 -13.18 -17.40
CA VAL A 26 9.31 -13.13 -15.97
C VAL A 26 10.78 -13.47 -15.75
N PHE A 27 11.50 -12.54 -15.14
CA PHE A 27 12.93 -12.74 -14.82
C PHE A 27 13.32 -12.00 -13.54
N SER A 28 14.50 -12.31 -13.03
CA SER A 28 15.03 -11.65 -11.84
C SER A 28 15.58 -10.27 -12.17
N SER A 29 15.32 -9.28 -11.31
CA SER A 29 15.87 -7.92 -11.45
C SER A 29 17.41 -7.88 -11.49
N SER A 30 18.09 -8.92 -10.97
CA SER A 30 19.54 -9.04 -11.02
C SER A 30 20.08 -9.10 -12.45
N ARG A 31 19.29 -9.59 -13.41
CA ARG A 31 19.70 -9.74 -14.81
C ARG A 31 19.70 -8.45 -15.62
N VAL A 32 19.10 -7.39 -15.11
CA VAL A 32 19.02 -6.06 -15.74
C VAL A 32 19.65 -4.97 -14.88
N THR A 33 20.18 -5.34 -13.71
CA THR A 33 20.81 -4.40 -12.78
C THR A 33 22.29 -4.23 -13.14
N GLY A 34 22.82 -3.00 -13.05
CA GLY A 34 24.24 -2.74 -13.36
C GLY A 34 24.53 -2.42 -14.83
N GLY A 35 23.52 -2.13 -15.63
CA GLY A 35 23.67 -1.83 -17.06
C GLY A 35 23.64 -3.08 -17.96
N GLU A 36 23.36 -4.25 -17.37
CA GLU A 36 23.17 -5.48 -18.14
C GLU A 36 21.83 -5.49 -18.86
N SER A 37 21.79 -6.12 -20.00
CA SER A 37 20.58 -6.37 -20.78
C SER A 37 20.18 -7.84 -20.68
N TYR A 38 18.90 -8.09 -20.53
CA TYR A 38 18.33 -9.43 -20.51
C TYR A 38 17.68 -9.73 -21.86
N ASP A 39 18.19 -10.75 -22.54
CA ASP A 39 17.58 -11.30 -23.75
C ASP A 39 16.54 -12.35 -23.34
N ALA A 40 15.28 -12.06 -23.66
CA ALA A 40 14.16 -12.95 -23.38
C ALA A 40 13.94 -14.01 -24.47
N GLY A 41 14.76 -14.01 -25.51
CA GLY A 41 14.56 -14.80 -26.73
C GLY A 41 13.72 -14.04 -27.76
N ASP A 42 13.64 -14.57 -28.98
CA ASP A 42 12.88 -14.00 -30.10
C ASP A 42 13.23 -12.54 -30.47
N GLY A 43 14.45 -12.09 -30.13
CA GLY A 43 14.92 -10.75 -30.38
C GLY A 43 14.34 -9.67 -29.47
N VAL A 44 13.81 -10.07 -28.32
CA VAL A 44 13.28 -9.16 -27.29
C VAL A 44 14.33 -8.97 -26.20
N VAL A 45 14.86 -7.77 -26.10
CA VAL A 45 15.88 -7.42 -25.11
C VAL A 45 15.31 -6.40 -24.12
N TYR A 46 15.50 -6.63 -22.83
CA TYR A 46 15.12 -5.73 -21.76
C TYR A 46 16.33 -5.12 -21.09
N ARG A 47 16.27 -3.84 -20.77
CA ARG A 47 17.28 -3.14 -19.98
C ARG A 47 16.63 -2.08 -19.09
N ILE A 48 17.37 -1.56 -18.11
CA ILE A 48 16.98 -0.35 -17.37
C ILE A 48 17.45 0.85 -18.17
N ALA A 49 16.54 1.75 -18.53
CA ALA A 49 16.89 2.98 -19.24
C ALA A 49 17.76 3.86 -18.34
N SER A 50 18.90 4.31 -18.88
CA SER A 50 19.84 5.20 -18.19
C SER A 50 19.50 6.67 -18.38
N GLU A 51 18.82 7.03 -19.48
CA GLU A 51 18.55 8.42 -19.89
C GLU A 51 17.11 8.59 -20.41
N GLY A 52 16.65 9.85 -20.49
CA GLY A 52 15.34 10.21 -21.03
C GLY A 52 14.18 10.02 -20.06
N ASP A 53 12.94 10.11 -20.58
CA ASP A 53 11.67 10.05 -19.80
C ASP A 53 11.44 8.70 -19.13
N ASN A 54 12.16 7.67 -19.55
CA ASN A 54 12.08 6.32 -19.02
C ASN A 54 13.26 5.97 -18.09
N SER A 55 14.10 6.92 -17.72
CA SER A 55 15.24 6.69 -16.83
C SER A 55 14.85 5.91 -15.56
N GLY A 56 15.59 4.87 -15.23
CA GLY A 56 15.35 3.99 -14.09
C GLY A 56 14.20 2.97 -14.25
N LYS A 57 13.54 2.93 -15.41
CA LYS A 57 12.45 1.98 -15.70
C LYS A 57 12.95 0.87 -16.63
N VAL A 58 12.29 -0.27 -16.57
CA VAL A 58 12.54 -1.36 -17.51
C VAL A 58 11.96 -0.97 -18.86
N VAL A 59 12.79 -1.03 -19.90
CA VAL A 59 12.41 -0.76 -21.28
C VAL A 59 12.75 -1.97 -22.16
N GLN A 60 11.92 -2.19 -23.16
CA GLN A 60 12.19 -3.13 -24.23
C GLN A 60 12.96 -2.42 -25.33
N VAL A 61 14.04 -2.99 -25.77
CA VAL A 61 14.85 -2.49 -26.90
C VAL A 61 14.50 -3.30 -28.13
N ALA A 62 14.00 -2.64 -29.16
CA ALA A 62 13.77 -3.26 -30.45
C ALA A 62 15.07 -3.37 -31.26
N ALA A 63 15.07 -4.21 -32.31
CA ALA A 63 16.21 -4.42 -33.19
C ALA A 63 16.71 -3.14 -33.89
N ASP A 64 15.84 -2.13 -34.01
CA ASP A 64 16.15 -0.81 -34.56
C ASP A 64 16.73 0.17 -33.53
N GLY A 65 16.95 -0.29 -32.27
CA GLY A 65 17.50 0.50 -31.18
C GLY A 65 16.47 1.40 -30.48
N LYS A 66 15.19 1.38 -30.90
CA LYS A 66 14.14 2.15 -30.24
C LYS A 66 13.74 1.50 -28.93
N GLU A 67 13.54 2.36 -27.92
CA GLU A 67 13.08 1.94 -26.61
C GLU A 67 11.55 2.06 -26.52
N PHE A 68 10.92 1.00 -26.12
CA PHE A 68 9.49 0.97 -25.82
C PHE A 68 9.29 0.66 -24.35
N ARG A 69 8.31 1.30 -23.75
CA ARG A 69 7.90 0.99 -22.38
C ARG A 69 6.90 -0.16 -22.39
N PRO A 70 7.28 -1.36 -21.93
CA PRO A 70 6.35 -2.48 -21.79
C PRO A 70 5.34 -2.20 -20.68
N VAL A 71 4.25 -2.98 -20.64
CA VAL A 71 3.38 -3.01 -19.46
C VAL A 71 4.16 -3.73 -18.36
N ASP A 72 4.47 -2.99 -17.32
CA ASP A 72 5.33 -3.43 -16.22
C ASP A 72 4.49 -3.69 -14.97
N LEU A 73 4.38 -4.97 -14.58
CA LEU A 73 3.74 -5.44 -13.35
C LEU A 73 4.79 -5.96 -12.35
N SER A 74 6.02 -5.54 -12.47
CA SER A 74 7.13 -5.98 -11.62
C SER A 74 6.88 -5.65 -10.15
N ILE A 75 7.33 -6.56 -9.28
CA ILE A 75 7.30 -6.32 -7.84
C ILE A 75 8.43 -5.35 -7.48
N THR A 76 8.06 -4.09 -7.30
CA THR A 76 8.97 -3.06 -6.81
C THR A 76 9.22 -3.21 -5.31
N LYS A 77 10.21 -2.48 -4.78
CA LYS A 77 10.46 -2.40 -3.34
C LYS A 77 9.21 -1.98 -2.57
N ASP A 78 8.47 -1.00 -3.08
CA ASP A 78 7.25 -0.50 -2.43
C ASP A 78 6.14 -1.55 -2.44
N VAL A 79 5.95 -2.26 -3.55
CA VAL A 79 4.97 -3.36 -3.63
C VAL A 79 5.34 -4.50 -2.67
N ALA A 80 6.62 -4.87 -2.61
CA ALA A 80 7.09 -5.87 -1.65
C ALA A 80 6.82 -5.44 -0.20
N ALA A 81 7.11 -4.19 0.13
CA ALA A 81 6.86 -3.64 1.47
C ALA A 81 5.37 -3.58 1.82
N LEU A 82 4.50 -3.25 0.84
CA LEU A 82 3.03 -3.31 1.02
C LEU A 82 2.55 -4.72 1.33
N ILE A 83 3.05 -5.73 0.60
CA ILE A 83 2.70 -7.14 0.84
C ILE A 83 3.16 -7.56 2.25
N VAL A 84 4.39 -7.20 2.63
CA VAL A 84 4.92 -7.50 3.97
C VAL A 84 4.09 -6.83 5.06
N ALA A 85 3.74 -5.54 4.89
CA ALA A 85 2.87 -4.83 5.83
C ALA A 85 1.51 -5.54 5.99
N ALA A 86 0.88 -5.91 4.89
CA ALA A 86 -0.40 -6.62 4.90
C ALA A 86 -0.30 -7.97 5.60
N LEU A 87 0.76 -8.74 5.34
CA LEU A 87 1.00 -10.03 5.98
C LEU A 87 1.26 -9.89 7.49
N ILE A 88 2.00 -8.87 7.92
CA ILE A 88 2.23 -8.58 9.34
C ILE A 88 0.90 -8.28 10.02
N VAL A 89 0.12 -7.34 9.50
CA VAL A 89 -1.19 -6.98 10.08
C VAL A 89 -2.10 -8.19 10.16
N LEU A 90 -2.23 -8.93 9.07
CA LEU A 90 -3.06 -10.14 9.01
C LEU A 90 -2.59 -11.19 10.04
N SER A 91 -1.30 -11.44 10.14
CA SER A 91 -0.72 -12.41 11.06
C SER A 91 -0.97 -12.02 12.51
N VAL A 92 -0.78 -10.74 12.86
CA VAL A 92 -1.01 -10.21 14.21
C VAL A 92 -2.49 -10.32 14.57
N MET A 93 -3.40 -9.90 13.68
CA MET A 93 -4.84 -9.95 13.92
C MET A 93 -5.35 -11.39 14.03
N LEU A 94 -4.91 -12.28 13.14
CA LEU A 94 -5.29 -13.69 13.22
C LEU A 94 -4.75 -14.37 14.48
N SER A 95 -3.55 -14.01 14.92
CA SER A 95 -2.96 -14.52 16.16
C SER A 95 -3.77 -14.08 17.37
N LEU A 96 -4.22 -12.83 17.41
CA LEU A 96 -5.07 -12.32 18.48
C LEU A 96 -6.45 -13.02 18.49
N VAL A 97 -7.08 -13.19 17.33
CA VAL A 97 -8.34 -13.93 17.20
C VAL A 97 -8.20 -15.37 17.66
N ARG A 98 -7.12 -16.07 17.26
CA ARG A 98 -6.84 -17.45 17.68
C ARG A 98 -6.61 -17.54 19.19
N TYR A 99 -5.90 -16.55 19.75
CA TYR A 99 -5.68 -16.46 21.20
C TYR A 99 -7.00 -16.43 21.98
N TYR A 100 -7.94 -15.55 21.60
CA TYR A 100 -9.25 -15.43 22.25
C TYR A 100 -10.13 -16.65 22.04
N LYS A 101 -10.10 -17.26 20.85
CA LYS A 101 -10.81 -18.53 20.62
C LYS A 101 -10.33 -19.65 21.53
N ARG A 102 -9.04 -19.65 21.90
CA ARG A 102 -8.41 -20.71 22.70
C ARG A 102 -8.49 -20.45 24.20
N ASN A 103 -8.37 -19.22 24.63
CA ASN A 103 -8.22 -18.84 26.04
C ASN A 103 -9.46 -18.10 26.61
N GLY A 104 -10.50 -17.91 25.82
CA GLY A 104 -11.65 -17.11 26.21
C GLY A 104 -11.29 -15.64 26.44
N MET A 105 -11.97 -14.99 27.37
CA MET A 105 -11.77 -13.55 27.68
C MET A 105 -10.55 -13.23 28.55
N LYS A 106 -9.53 -14.11 28.59
CA LYS A 106 -8.29 -13.82 29.33
C LYS A 106 -7.44 -12.85 28.56
N ALA A 107 -7.04 -11.74 29.19
CA ALA A 107 -6.17 -10.76 28.57
C ALA A 107 -4.84 -11.37 28.13
N PRO A 108 -4.38 -11.14 26.90
CA PRO A 108 -3.10 -11.63 26.41
C PRO A 108 -1.94 -10.90 27.10
N ARG A 109 -0.82 -11.58 27.18
CA ARG A 109 0.41 -11.04 27.81
C ARG A 109 1.44 -10.66 26.73
N LYS A 110 2.42 -9.86 27.13
CA LYS A 110 3.53 -9.41 26.26
C LYS A 110 3.06 -8.61 25.05
N GLY A 111 3.64 -8.83 23.87
CA GLY A 111 3.36 -8.07 22.65
C GLY A 111 1.89 -8.11 22.20
N MET A 112 1.20 -9.23 22.36
CA MET A 112 -0.25 -9.29 22.06
C MET A 112 -1.09 -8.40 22.99
N GLY A 113 -0.68 -8.23 24.25
CA GLY A 113 -1.35 -7.31 25.19
C GLY A 113 -1.19 -5.85 24.77
N ALA A 114 -0.03 -5.48 24.21
CA ALA A 114 0.19 -4.15 23.65
C ALA A 114 -0.72 -3.87 22.43
N VAL A 115 -0.84 -4.85 21.53
CA VAL A 115 -1.75 -4.74 20.37
C VAL A 115 -3.20 -4.60 20.83
N GLU A 116 -3.63 -5.40 21.82
CA GLU A 116 -4.97 -5.31 22.39
C GLU A 116 -5.22 -3.94 23.03
N ALA A 117 -4.28 -3.44 23.83
CA ALA A 117 -4.37 -2.12 24.44
C ALA A 117 -4.49 -1.02 23.39
N LEU A 118 -3.73 -1.13 22.28
CA LEU A 118 -3.81 -0.18 21.18
C LEU A 118 -5.16 -0.27 20.45
N ILE A 119 -5.70 -1.48 20.23
CA ILE A 119 -7.06 -1.67 19.68
C ILE A 119 -8.10 -1.01 20.59
N GLY A 120 -8.03 -1.27 21.89
CA GLY A 120 -8.93 -0.66 22.88
C GLY A 120 -8.83 0.85 22.88
N PHE A 121 -7.61 1.39 22.86
CA PHE A 121 -7.40 2.84 22.80
C PHE A 121 -8.05 3.47 21.56
N ILE A 122 -7.86 2.88 20.39
CA ILE A 122 -8.48 3.40 19.15
C ILE A 122 -9.99 3.19 19.15
N TYR A 123 -10.46 2.03 19.59
CA TYR A 123 -11.88 1.70 19.59
C TYR A 123 -12.67 2.57 20.57
N ASP A 124 -12.28 2.59 21.85
CA ASP A 124 -12.98 3.33 22.90
C ASP A 124 -12.66 4.83 22.86
N GLY A 125 -11.40 5.18 22.65
CA GLY A 125 -10.94 6.58 22.65
C GLY A 125 -11.32 7.36 21.39
N VAL A 126 -11.37 6.72 20.23
CA VAL A 126 -11.62 7.41 18.96
C VAL A 126 -12.94 6.99 18.33
N LEU A 127 -13.11 5.71 17.99
CA LEU A 127 -14.27 5.25 17.22
C LEU A 127 -15.58 5.45 17.96
N LYS A 128 -15.63 5.02 19.22
CA LYS A 128 -16.85 5.08 20.04
C LYS A 128 -17.25 6.52 20.35
N ASN A 129 -16.26 7.39 20.61
CA ASN A 129 -16.52 8.80 20.87
C ASN A 129 -16.99 9.55 19.60
N THR A 130 -16.53 9.14 18.42
CA THR A 130 -16.90 9.81 17.16
C THR A 130 -18.17 9.24 16.53
N LEU A 131 -18.35 7.91 16.56
CA LEU A 131 -19.41 7.21 15.84
C LEU A 131 -20.53 6.71 16.77
N GLY A 132 -20.35 6.78 18.09
CA GLY A 132 -21.32 6.31 19.07
C GLY A 132 -21.71 4.85 18.85
N GLU A 133 -23.01 4.57 18.80
CA GLU A 133 -23.56 3.22 18.60
C GLU A 133 -23.22 2.59 17.23
N LYS A 134 -22.79 3.40 16.27
CA LYS A 134 -22.35 2.91 14.94
C LYS A 134 -20.91 2.41 14.91
N ALA A 135 -20.13 2.66 15.97
CA ALA A 135 -18.71 2.29 16.04
C ALA A 135 -18.44 0.81 15.69
N PRO A 136 -19.19 -0.20 16.18
CA PRO A 136 -18.93 -1.60 15.84
C PRO A 136 -19.02 -1.90 14.34
N LYS A 137 -19.92 -1.18 13.63
CA LYS A 137 -20.14 -1.39 12.20
C LYS A 137 -18.96 -0.94 11.35
N PHE A 138 -18.25 0.09 11.78
CA PHE A 138 -17.11 0.67 11.07
C PHE A 138 -15.75 0.24 11.63
N ALA A 139 -15.74 -0.37 12.82
CA ALA A 139 -14.52 -0.74 13.53
C ALA A 139 -13.59 -1.62 12.68
N GLY A 140 -14.14 -2.62 12.00
CA GLY A 140 -13.33 -3.52 11.16
C GLY A 140 -12.54 -2.76 10.09
N PHE A 141 -13.18 -1.87 9.36
CA PHE A 141 -12.51 -1.07 8.32
C PHE A 141 -11.51 -0.08 8.92
N LEU A 142 -11.93 0.70 9.92
CA LEU A 142 -11.10 1.77 10.48
C LEU A 142 -9.87 1.21 11.23
N LEU A 143 -10.04 0.14 12.00
CA LEU A 143 -8.92 -0.53 12.66
C LEU A 143 -7.95 -1.15 11.63
N THR A 144 -8.47 -1.79 10.58
CA THR A 144 -7.61 -2.34 9.52
C THR A 144 -6.81 -1.25 8.83
N ALA A 145 -7.45 -0.14 8.45
CA ALA A 145 -6.77 1.00 7.84
C ALA A 145 -5.72 1.60 8.78
N PHE A 146 -6.06 1.79 10.06
CA PHE A 146 -5.14 2.29 11.06
C PHE A 146 -3.91 1.40 11.20
N PHE A 147 -4.10 0.10 11.45
CA PHE A 147 -2.97 -0.83 11.64
C PHE A 147 -2.14 -0.99 10.38
N PHE A 148 -2.75 -0.94 9.21
CA PHE A 148 -2.03 -1.00 7.94
C PHE A 148 -1.13 0.23 7.75
N ILE A 149 -1.67 1.44 7.93
CA ILE A 149 -0.90 2.68 7.85
C ILE A 149 0.19 2.72 8.94
N PHE A 150 -0.15 2.34 10.16
CA PHE A 150 0.80 2.27 11.27
C PHE A 150 1.96 1.32 10.97
N THR A 151 1.66 0.12 10.48
CA THR A 151 2.70 -0.86 10.10
C THR A 151 3.56 -0.37 8.94
N MET A 152 2.96 0.29 7.93
CA MET A 152 3.74 0.89 6.84
C MET A 152 4.72 1.95 7.35
N ASN A 153 4.29 2.80 8.29
CA ASN A 153 5.16 3.80 8.89
C ASN A 153 6.29 3.15 9.71
N LEU A 154 5.99 2.12 10.50
CA LEU A 154 7.03 1.37 11.22
C LEU A 154 8.04 0.71 10.29
N LEU A 155 7.58 0.12 9.20
CA LEU A 155 8.47 -0.46 8.17
C LEU A 155 9.32 0.61 7.49
N GLY A 156 8.77 1.81 7.27
CA GLY A 156 9.50 2.94 6.73
C GLY A 156 10.63 3.42 7.64
N LEU A 157 10.44 3.35 8.95
CA LEU A 157 11.45 3.68 9.96
C LEU A 157 12.48 2.55 10.16
N ALA A 158 12.09 1.31 9.87
CA ALA A 158 12.99 0.18 10.00
C ALA A 158 14.05 0.19 8.90
N VAL A 159 15.32 0.10 9.30
CA VAL A 159 16.46 0.04 8.35
C VAL A 159 16.61 -1.33 7.71
N ILE A 160 15.91 -2.37 8.25
CA ILE A 160 15.96 -3.77 7.80
C ILE A 160 14.97 -3.96 6.63
N PHE A 161 15.38 -4.75 5.62
CA PHE A 161 14.51 -5.08 4.47
C PHE A 161 13.11 -5.59 4.91
N PRO A 162 12.03 -5.12 4.28
CA PRO A 162 11.92 -4.15 3.18
C PRO A 162 11.95 -2.68 3.64
N GLY A 163 12.56 -2.39 4.76
CA GLY A 163 12.56 -1.09 5.40
C GLY A 163 13.19 0.03 4.57
N GLY A 164 12.93 1.26 5.01
CA GLY A 164 13.31 2.47 4.29
C GLY A 164 12.48 2.72 3.01
N ALA A 165 11.39 1.97 2.78
CA ALA A 165 10.40 2.29 1.76
C ALA A 165 9.47 3.38 2.29
N ASN A 166 9.44 4.54 1.64
CA ASN A 166 8.54 5.63 1.99
C ASN A 166 7.13 5.37 1.40
N LEU A 167 6.45 4.36 1.94
CA LEU A 167 5.15 3.91 1.42
C LEU A 167 4.06 4.97 1.58
N THR A 168 4.05 5.66 2.71
CA THR A 168 3.07 6.72 2.99
C THR A 168 3.34 7.99 2.20
N GLY A 169 4.57 8.20 1.73
CA GLY A 169 4.92 9.26 0.78
C GLY A 169 4.63 8.90 -0.69
N ASN A 170 4.31 7.65 -0.98
CA ASN A 170 3.97 7.23 -2.33
C ASN A 170 2.51 7.62 -2.66
N ILE A 171 2.34 8.54 -3.61
CA ILE A 171 1.02 9.07 -4.01
C ILE A 171 0.06 7.95 -4.46
N ALA A 172 0.55 6.92 -5.14
CA ALA A 172 -0.30 5.81 -5.58
C ALA A 172 -0.91 5.06 -4.39
N VAL A 173 -0.13 4.79 -3.33
CA VAL A 173 -0.58 4.11 -2.12
C VAL A 173 -1.59 4.96 -1.36
N THR A 174 -1.27 6.23 -1.13
CA THR A 174 -2.16 7.14 -0.41
C THR A 174 -3.44 7.44 -1.18
N LEU A 175 -3.38 7.51 -2.51
CA LEU A 175 -4.55 7.66 -3.37
C LEU A 175 -5.51 6.46 -3.25
N VAL A 176 -4.98 5.23 -3.29
CA VAL A 176 -5.82 4.03 -3.13
C VAL A 176 -6.51 4.02 -1.76
N LEU A 177 -5.79 4.34 -0.69
CA LEU A 177 -6.38 4.44 0.66
C LEU A 177 -7.45 5.54 0.74
N ALA A 178 -7.20 6.70 0.12
CA ALA A 178 -8.16 7.80 0.05
C ALA A 178 -9.42 7.39 -0.73
N VAL A 179 -9.27 6.71 -1.88
CA VAL A 179 -10.40 6.19 -2.67
C VAL A 179 -11.19 5.16 -1.87
N CYS A 180 -10.53 4.24 -1.18
CA CYS A 180 -11.22 3.28 -0.31
C CYS A 180 -12.05 3.98 0.77
N THR A 181 -11.47 4.97 1.43
CA THR A 181 -12.17 5.77 2.45
C THR A 181 -13.34 6.54 1.84
N PHE A 182 -13.12 7.17 0.69
CA PHE A 182 -14.16 7.90 -0.05
C PHE A 182 -15.34 6.98 -0.40
N VAL A 183 -15.06 5.80 -0.95
CA VAL A 183 -16.09 4.83 -1.34
C VAL A 183 -16.88 4.36 -0.10
N VAL A 184 -16.19 3.99 0.99
CA VAL A 184 -16.86 3.53 2.22
C VAL A 184 -17.72 4.64 2.82
N THR A 185 -17.22 5.87 2.86
CA THR A 185 -17.95 7.03 3.40
C THR A 185 -19.20 7.31 2.58
N ASN A 186 -19.10 7.32 1.25
CA ASN A 186 -20.25 7.61 0.38
C ASN A 186 -21.29 6.50 0.39
N ILE A 187 -20.89 5.22 0.38
CA ILE A 187 -21.83 4.08 0.43
C ILE A 187 -22.55 4.01 1.79
N LYS A 188 -21.85 4.38 2.87
CA LYS A 188 -22.39 4.34 4.23
C LYS A 188 -23.02 5.66 4.68
N GLY A 189 -22.91 6.70 3.87
CA GLY A 189 -23.50 8.01 4.11
C GLY A 189 -25.01 7.93 4.22
N ASN A 190 -25.58 8.62 5.21
CA ASN A 190 -27.02 8.73 5.40
C ASN A 190 -27.58 9.94 4.64
N LYS A 191 -28.91 10.11 4.67
CA LYS A 191 -29.56 11.26 4.01
C LYS A 191 -29.09 12.61 4.58
N HIS A 192 -28.73 12.67 5.87
CA HIS A 192 -28.22 13.89 6.49
C HIS A 192 -26.84 14.24 5.96
N TYR A 193 -25.94 13.26 5.84
CA TYR A 193 -24.61 13.42 5.23
C TYR A 193 -24.70 14.01 3.82
N TRP A 194 -25.59 13.47 2.96
CA TRP A 194 -25.78 13.97 1.61
C TRP A 194 -26.40 15.36 1.59
N LYS A 195 -27.35 15.63 2.51
CA LYS A 195 -27.93 16.97 2.66
C LYS A 195 -26.87 17.98 3.03
N ASP A 196 -26.00 17.66 3.98
CA ASP A 196 -24.94 18.57 4.44
C ASP A 196 -23.89 18.86 3.38
N ILE A 197 -23.60 17.92 2.49
CA ILE A 197 -22.68 18.11 1.37
C ILE A 197 -23.29 18.99 0.29
N PHE A 198 -24.52 18.69 -0.16
CA PHE A 198 -25.13 19.37 -1.30
C PHE A 198 -25.97 20.58 -0.91
N TRP A 199 -26.47 20.61 0.31
CA TRP A 199 -27.35 21.65 0.80
C TRP A 199 -27.15 21.97 2.28
N PRO A 200 -25.97 22.49 2.66
CA PRO A 200 -25.67 22.80 4.05
C PRO A 200 -26.62 23.86 4.61
N ASP A 201 -26.96 23.74 5.89
CA ASP A 201 -27.82 24.69 6.61
C ASP A 201 -27.02 25.95 7.03
N VAL A 202 -26.56 26.72 6.03
CA VAL A 202 -25.79 27.96 6.20
C VAL A 202 -26.51 29.12 5.50
N PRO A 203 -26.19 30.38 5.85
CA PRO A 203 -26.75 31.57 5.18
C PRO A 203 -26.54 31.50 3.66
N LEU A 204 -27.53 31.98 2.90
CA LEU A 204 -27.59 31.90 1.44
C LEU A 204 -26.31 32.40 0.74
N ALA A 205 -25.63 33.40 1.28
CA ALA A 205 -24.39 33.96 0.73
C ALA A 205 -23.21 32.97 0.77
N LEU A 206 -23.21 32.01 1.71
CA LEU A 206 -22.16 30.99 1.85
C LEU A 206 -22.55 29.63 1.23
N LYS A 207 -23.82 29.49 0.84
CA LYS A 207 -24.37 28.22 0.34
C LYS A 207 -23.84 27.86 -1.06
N PHE A 208 -23.46 28.85 -1.86
CA PHE A 208 -22.96 28.64 -3.22
C PHE A 208 -21.49 28.17 -3.28
N PRO A 209 -20.55 28.75 -2.52
CA PRO A 209 -19.15 28.33 -2.60
C PRO A 209 -18.82 27.04 -1.82
N LEU A 210 -19.57 26.71 -0.76
CA LEU A 210 -19.26 25.56 0.11
C LEU A 210 -19.32 24.17 -0.56
N PRO A 211 -20.31 23.85 -1.44
CA PRO A 211 -20.33 22.56 -2.13
C PRO A 211 -19.25 22.39 -3.20
N ILE A 212 -18.55 23.48 -3.57
CA ILE A 212 -17.52 23.49 -4.63
C ILE A 212 -16.12 23.46 -4.03
N MET A 213 -15.96 23.82 -2.76
CA MET A 213 -14.70 23.69 -2.00
C MET A 213 -14.55 22.33 -1.37
#